data_e054ff2c049e4d67ea990f4cb7628ddd
#
_entry.id   e054ff2c049e4d67ea990f4cb7628ddd
#
_cell.length_a   1.000
_cell.length_b   1.000
_cell.length_c   1.000
_cell.angle_alpha   90.00
_cell.angle_beta   90.00
_cell.angle_gamma   90.00
#
_symmetry.space_group_name_H-M   'P 1'
#
loop_
_entity.id
_entity.type
_entity.pdbx_description
1 polymer ?
#
loop_
_entity_poly.entity_id
_entity_poly.type
_entity_poly.pdbx_seq_one_letter_code
_entity_poly.pdbx_strand_id
1 'polypeptide(L)'
;TTGLNPSRALLNDVNPHVVNFYRWLKRGLQIEIELRNDKDLFYRHRVRFNELLRKKRSSSREGASLFYFLNRTGFNGLCRFNGSGEFNVPFGRYNQIGYVRDYSPYREALRRWQFTCIDFESVELRPGDFVYADPPYDVEFTQYAQGGFSWSDQERTAHRLARHPGPVVLVNQATD
;
A
#
# COMPACT_ATOMS: atom_id res chain seq x y z
N THR A 1 -2.36 13.01 -3.00
CA THR A 1 -3.09 13.36 -1.74
C THR A 1 -2.33 14.40 -0.94
N THR A 2 -1.01 14.24 -0.71
CA THR A 2 -0.19 15.25 -0.01
C THR A 2 -0.12 16.59 -0.74
N GLY A 3 -0.24 16.62 -2.08
CA GLY A 3 -0.32 17.86 -2.86
C GLY A 3 -1.57 18.70 -2.59
N LEU A 4 -2.68 18.07 -2.22
CA LEU A 4 -3.93 18.73 -1.81
C LEU A 4 -3.89 19.23 -0.36
N ASN A 5 -2.96 18.69 0.44
CA ASN A 5 -2.76 18.97 1.86
C ASN A 5 -4.08 19.08 2.68
N PRO A 6 -4.95 18.07 2.64
CA PRO A 6 -6.19 18.13 3.39
C PRO A 6 -5.89 18.17 4.90
N SER A 7 -6.66 18.95 5.64
CA SER A 7 -6.51 19.06 7.10
C SER A 7 -6.76 17.73 7.81
N ARG A 8 -7.54 16.84 7.22
CA ARG A 8 -7.87 15.50 7.71
C ARG A 8 -8.07 14.55 6.54
N ALA A 9 -7.52 13.33 6.63
CA ALA A 9 -7.76 12.26 5.67
C ALA A 9 -7.84 10.91 6.40
N LEU A 10 -8.59 9.99 5.80
CA LEU A 10 -8.56 8.56 6.11
C LEU A 10 -8.09 7.83 4.86
N LEU A 11 -7.06 7.03 4.98
CA LEU A 11 -6.58 6.13 3.94
C LEU A 11 -6.81 4.70 4.38
N ASN A 12 -7.50 3.93 3.53
CA ASN A 12 -7.77 2.52 3.77
C ASN A 12 -7.15 1.65 2.70
N ASP A 13 -6.57 0.54 3.10
CA ASP A 13 -6.08 -0.51 2.20
C ASP A 13 -6.19 -1.85 2.92
N VAL A 14 -6.57 -2.92 2.23
CA VAL A 14 -6.62 -4.27 2.81
C VAL A 14 -5.23 -4.86 3.01
N ASN A 15 -4.20 -4.29 2.37
CA ASN A 15 -2.83 -4.74 2.53
C ASN A 15 -2.20 -4.19 3.83
N PRO A 16 -1.96 -5.03 4.84
CA PRO A 16 -1.44 -4.59 6.12
C PRO A 16 -0.03 -3.99 6.03
N HIS A 17 0.74 -4.32 4.99
CA HIS A 17 2.11 -3.83 4.83
C HIS A 17 2.15 -2.41 4.26
N VAL A 18 1.24 -2.09 3.33
CA VAL A 18 0.98 -0.72 2.86
C VAL A 18 0.57 0.15 4.04
N VAL A 19 -0.43 -0.28 4.79
CA VAL A 19 -0.94 0.45 5.96
C VAL A 19 0.15 0.62 7.03
N ASN A 20 0.94 -0.43 7.29
CA ASN A 20 2.07 -0.36 8.23
C ASN A 20 3.10 0.69 7.79
N PHE A 21 3.47 0.71 6.52
CA PHE A 21 4.40 1.69 5.97
C PHE A 21 3.89 3.13 6.22
N TYR A 22 2.64 3.43 5.88
CA TYR A 22 2.06 4.75 6.12
C TYR A 22 1.95 5.13 7.61
N ARG A 23 1.67 4.16 8.49
CA ARG A 23 1.68 4.38 9.94
C ARG A 23 3.06 4.76 10.45
N TRP A 24 4.12 4.17 9.90
CA TRP A 24 5.49 4.53 10.23
C TRP A 24 5.92 5.85 9.59
N LEU A 25 5.47 6.18 8.37
CA LEU A 25 5.63 7.52 7.78
C LEU A 25 5.08 8.62 8.70
N LYS A 26 3.85 8.42 9.21
CA LYS A 26 3.24 9.34 10.19
C LYS A 26 4.07 9.53 11.47
N ARG A 27 4.88 8.54 11.85
CA ARG A 27 5.79 8.60 13.00
C ARG A 27 7.15 9.21 12.63
N GLY A 28 7.37 9.57 11.36
CA GLY A 28 8.66 10.07 10.86
C GLY A 28 9.67 8.93 10.67
N LEU A 29 9.30 7.93 9.87
CA LEU A 29 10.17 6.78 9.57
C LEU A 29 11.54 7.23 9.05
N GLN A 30 12.58 6.77 9.69
CA GLN A 30 13.94 6.79 9.19
C GLN A 30 14.35 5.36 8.83
N ILE A 31 14.84 5.17 7.61
CA ILE A 31 15.19 3.86 7.06
C ILE A 31 16.67 3.61 7.30
N GLU A 32 16.96 2.70 8.21
CA GLU A 32 18.31 2.35 8.66
C GLU A 32 18.90 1.13 7.93
N ILE A 33 18.07 0.38 7.19
CA ILE A 33 18.55 -0.74 6.39
C ILE A 33 19.38 -0.24 5.20
N GLU A 34 20.22 -1.11 4.66
CA GLU A 34 20.96 -0.82 3.43
C GLU A 34 19.98 -0.62 2.26
N LEU A 35 20.16 0.48 1.51
CA LEU A 35 19.39 0.81 0.30
C LEU A 35 20.37 0.92 -0.88
N ARG A 36 20.37 -0.08 -1.72
CA ARG A 36 21.16 -0.14 -2.95
C ARG A 36 20.40 -0.96 -4.00
N ASN A 37 20.44 -0.52 -5.24
CA ASN A 37 19.89 -1.27 -6.37
C ASN A 37 20.83 -2.44 -6.73
N ASP A 38 20.75 -3.50 -5.95
CA ASP A 38 21.57 -4.67 -6.00
C ASP A 38 20.75 -5.93 -5.84
N LYS A 39 20.97 -6.92 -6.71
CA LYS A 39 20.17 -8.14 -6.78
C LYS A 39 20.32 -9.01 -5.51
N ASP A 40 21.53 -9.17 -5.01
CA ASP A 40 21.78 -10.05 -3.87
C ASP A 40 21.25 -9.41 -2.59
N LEU A 41 21.41 -8.10 -2.45
CA LEU A 41 20.79 -7.33 -1.35
C LEU A 41 19.26 -7.45 -1.38
N PHE A 42 18.66 -7.33 -2.58
CA PHE A 42 17.21 -7.49 -2.73
C PHE A 42 16.73 -8.84 -2.21
N TYR A 43 17.40 -9.92 -2.59
CA TYR A 43 16.98 -11.26 -2.15
C TYR A 43 17.26 -11.49 -0.66
N ARG A 44 18.35 -10.96 -0.08
CA ARG A 44 18.56 -10.98 1.38
C ARG A 44 17.46 -10.24 2.13
N HIS A 45 17.09 -9.05 1.69
CA HIS A 45 16.00 -8.29 2.30
C HIS A 45 14.65 -8.96 2.14
N ARG A 46 14.39 -9.63 1.00
CA ARG A 46 13.18 -10.41 0.79
C ARG A 46 13.09 -11.60 1.75
N VAL A 47 14.17 -12.34 1.93
CA VAL A 47 14.24 -13.43 2.92
C VAL A 47 13.96 -12.88 4.32
N ARG A 48 14.61 -11.79 4.70
CA ARG A 48 14.40 -11.16 6.01
C ARG A 48 12.97 -10.68 6.22
N PHE A 49 12.35 -10.09 5.22
CA PHE A 49 10.95 -9.67 5.30
C PHE A 49 10.02 -10.87 5.48
N ASN A 50 10.23 -11.95 4.74
CA ASN A 50 9.46 -13.19 4.86
C ASN A 50 9.66 -13.87 6.23
N GLU A 51 10.84 -13.77 6.85
CA GLU A 51 11.02 -14.20 8.24
C GLU A 51 10.15 -13.38 9.21
N LEU A 52 10.07 -12.06 9.02
CA LEU A 52 9.20 -11.22 9.83
C LEU A 52 7.72 -11.58 9.65
N LEU A 53 7.31 -11.92 8.41
CA LEU A 53 5.96 -12.40 8.11
C LEU A 53 5.64 -13.67 8.88
N ARG A 54 6.49 -14.70 8.76
CA ARG A 54 6.31 -15.98 9.48
C ARG A 54 6.25 -15.79 11.00
N LYS A 55 7.04 -14.87 11.54
CA LYS A 55 7.07 -14.54 12.97
C LYS A 55 5.96 -13.57 13.42
N LYS A 56 5.06 -13.14 12.52
CA LYS A 56 4.02 -12.12 12.77
C LYS A 56 4.58 -10.80 13.31
N ARG A 57 5.77 -10.40 12.86
CA ARG A 57 6.50 -9.20 13.29
C ARG A 57 6.66 -8.16 12.17
N SER A 58 6.01 -8.35 11.03
CA SER A 58 6.10 -7.47 9.86
C SER A 58 5.52 -6.06 10.07
N SER A 59 4.70 -5.86 11.11
CA SER A 59 4.19 -4.53 11.50
C SER A 59 5.21 -3.64 12.22
N SER A 60 6.45 -4.09 12.36
CA SER A 60 7.55 -3.34 12.95
C SER A 60 8.10 -2.25 12.02
N ARG A 61 8.94 -1.35 12.58
CA ARG A 61 9.73 -0.37 11.82
C ARG A 61 10.61 -1.04 10.76
N GLU A 62 11.28 -2.14 11.13
CA GLU A 62 12.08 -2.95 10.22
C GLU A 62 11.22 -3.49 9.07
N GLY A 63 10.03 -4.04 9.39
CA GLY A 63 9.08 -4.50 8.38
C GLY A 63 8.64 -3.42 7.40
N ALA A 64 8.38 -2.19 7.89
CA ALA A 64 8.05 -1.05 7.04
C ALA A 64 9.22 -0.65 6.12
N SER A 65 10.44 -0.64 6.64
CA SER A 65 11.67 -0.32 5.88
C SER A 65 11.95 -1.36 4.79
N LEU A 66 11.82 -2.64 5.12
CA LEU A 66 12.00 -3.73 4.17
C LEU A 66 10.90 -3.72 3.10
N PHE A 67 9.65 -3.50 3.48
CA PHE A 67 8.55 -3.39 2.53
C PHE A 67 8.77 -2.25 1.53
N TYR A 68 9.16 -1.06 2.01
CA TYR A 68 9.52 0.06 1.15
C TYR A 68 10.63 -0.31 0.15
N PHE A 69 11.73 -0.89 0.64
CA PHE A 69 12.85 -1.28 -0.22
C PHE A 69 12.41 -2.29 -1.28
N LEU A 70 11.67 -3.33 -0.89
CA LEU A 70 11.21 -4.39 -1.77
C LEU A 70 10.24 -3.87 -2.84
N ASN A 71 9.33 -2.97 -2.47
CA ASN A 71 8.41 -2.36 -3.43
C ASN A 71 9.16 -1.44 -4.42
N ARG A 72 10.12 -0.62 -3.94
CA ARG A 72 10.90 0.28 -4.80
C ARG A 72 11.87 -0.45 -5.73
N THR A 73 12.36 -1.63 -5.34
CA THR A 73 13.41 -2.37 -6.03
C THR A 73 12.86 -3.59 -6.78
N GLY A 74 11.68 -4.05 -6.43
CA GLY A 74 10.99 -5.17 -7.06
C GLY A 74 10.43 -4.84 -8.43
N PHE A 75 10.23 -5.86 -9.24
CA PHE A 75 9.74 -5.75 -10.61
C PHE A 75 8.41 -4.98 -10.66
N ASN A 76 8.37 -3.91 -11.47
CA ASN A 76 7.23 -3.01 -11.67
C ASN A 76 6.59 -2.44 -10.39
N GLY A 77 7.33 -2.39 -9.28
CA GLY A 77 6.75 -1.93 -8.01
C GLY A 77 5.63 -2.81 -7.47
N LEU A 78 5.52 -4.04 -7.95
CA LEU A 78 4.46 -4.96 -7.56
C LEU A 78 4.50 -5.26 -6.06
N CYS A 79 3.33 -5.45 -5.49
CA CYS A 79 3.14 -5.93 -4.12
C CYS A 79 2.38 -7.25 -4.17
N ARG A 80 3.12 -8.38 -4.26
CA ARG A 80 2.53 -9.70 -4.46
C ARG A 80 3.04 -10.68 -3.41
N PHE A 81 2.10 -11.49 -2.92
CA PHE A 81 2.36 -12.57 -1.95
C PHE A 81 1.93 -13.90 -2.56
N ASN A 82 2.64 -14.98 -2.24
CA ASN A 82 2.26 -16.34 -2.63
C ASN A 82 1.17 -16.90 -1.71
N GLY A 83 0.69 -18.12 -2.01
CA GLY A 83 -0.33 -18.79 -1.20
C GLY A 83 0.07 -19.07 0.27
N SER A 84 1.37 -19.01 0.60
CA SER A 84 1.88 -19.09 1.96
C SER A 84 1.99 -17.72 2.66
N GLY A 85 1.54 -16.64 2.01
CA GLY A 85 1.62 -15.27 2.53
C GLY A 85 3.02 -14.66 2.50
N GLU A 86 3.94 -15.20 1.69
CA GLU A 86 5.29 -14.67 1.55
C GLU A 86 5.42 -13.75 0.34
N PHE A 87 6.14 -12.64 0.51
CA PHE A 87 6.46 -11.72 -0.58
C PHE A 87 7.32 -12.42 -1.65
N ASN A 88 6.84 -12.47 -2.90
CA ASN A 88 7.45 -13.27 -3.96
C ASN A 88 7.77 -12.51 -5.25
N VAL A 89 7.76 -11.17 -5.22
CA VAL A 89 8.14 -10.35 -6.39
C VAL A 89 9.63 -10.55 -6.71
N PRO A 90 10.02 -10.67 -7.98
CA PRO A 90 11.42 -10.73 -8.38
C PRO A 90 12.08 -9.35 -8.37
N PHE A 91 13.42 -9.32 -8.47
CA PHE A 91 14.21 -8.11 -8.62
C PHE A 91 13.85 -7.35 -9.91
N GLY A 92 13.71 -6.02 -9.84
CA GLY A 92 13.17 -5.18 -10.93
C GLY A 92 14.17 -4.78 -12.01
N ARG A 93 15.49 -4.97 -11.81
CA ARG A 93 16.55 -4.63 -12.77
C ARG A 93 16.49 -3.17 -13.28
N TYR A 94 16.17 -2.24 -12.39
CA TYR A 94 16.19 -0.81 -12.73
C TYR A 94 17.63 -0.30 -12.91
N ASN A 95 17.83 0.66 -13.81
CA ASN A 95 19.14 1.31 -13.96
C ASN A 95 19.46 2.19 -12.74
N GLN A 96 18.46 2.91 -12.23
CA GLN A 96 18.62 3.80 -11.08
C GLN A 96 17.33 3.82 -10.25
N ILE A 97 17.50 3.91 -8.93
CA ILE A 97 16.38 4.05 -7.97
C ILE A 97 16.68 5.21 -7.02
N GLY A 98 15.80 6.19 -6.99
CA GLY A 98 15.82 7.25 -5.98
C GLY A 98 15.23 6.72 -4.66
N TYR A 99 16.07 6.41 -3.69
CA TYR A 99 15.63 6.02 -2.35
C TYR A 99 15.48 7.24 -1.45
N VAL A 100 14.41 7.27 -0.67
CA VAL A 100 14.20 8.22 0.43
C VAL A 100 14.52 7.50 1.74
N ARG A 101 15.41 8.07 2.54
CA ARG A 101 15.80 7.52 3.84
C ARG A 101 15.08 8.15 5.01
N ASP A 102 14.79 9.45 4.92
CA ASP A 102 14.18 10.21 6.00
C ASP A 102 12.78 10.69 5.60
N TYR A 103 11.79 10.20 6.31
CA TYR A 103 10.39 10.56 6.18
C TYR A 103 9.91 11.50 7.31
N SER A 104 10.82 12.03 8.12
CA SER A 104 10.46 12.98 9.18
C SER A 104 9.71 14.22 8.68
N PRO A 105 9.98 14.76 7.47
CA PRO A 105 9.21 15.90 6.94
C PRO A 105 7.71 15.62 6.73
N TYR A 106 7.34 14.34 6.54
CA TYR A 106 5.94 13.96 6.35
C TYR A 106 5.14 13.88 7.66
N ARG A 107 5.82 13.87 8.81
CA ARG A 107 5.21 13.69 10.12
C ARG A 107 4.13 14.71 10.41
N GLU A 108 4.40 15.99 10.14
CA GLU A 108 3.43 17.06 10.40
C GLU A 108 2.24 16.99 9.44
N ALA A 109 2.48 16.79 8.14
CA ALA A 109 1.44 16.65 7.14
C ALA A 109 0.47 15.49 7.44
N LEU A 110 1.01 14.37 7.95
CA LEU A 110 0.22 13.17 8.24
C LEU A 110 -0.33 13.14 9.68
N ARG A 111 -0.08 14.14 10.49
CA ARG A 111 -0.41 14.15 11.93
C ARG A 111 -1.88 13.86 12.20
N ARG A 112 -2.78 14.44 11.39
CA ARG A 112 -4.24 14.29 11.52
C ARG A 112 -4.84 13.23 10.59
N TRP A 113 -4.00 12.47 9.88
CA TRP A 113 -4.46 11.43 8.97
C TRP A 113 -4.63 10.11 9.72
N GLN A 114 -5.62 9.33 9.32
CA GLN A 114 -5.88 7.99 9.84
C GLN A 114 -5.54 6.95 8.77
N PHE A 115 -5.08 5.78 9.23
CA PHE A 115 -4.74 4.66 8.37
C PHE A 115 -5.43 3.41 8.89
N THR A 116 -6.35 2.86 8.09
CA THR A 116 -7.14 1.66 8.41
C THR A 116 -6.76 0.51 7.48
N CYS A 117 -6.95 -0.71 7.97
CA CYS A 117 -6.71 -1.94 7.23
C CYS A 117 -7.93 -2.84 7.39
N ILE A 118 -8.99 -2.48 6.66
CA ILE A 118 -10.30 -3.14 6.74
C ILE A 118 -10.90 -3.23 5.35
N ASP A 119 -11.94 -4.04 5.19
CA ASP A 119 -12.74 -4.04 3.96
C ASP A 119 -13.31 -2.64 3.71
N PHE A 120 -13.34 -2.22 2.44
CA PHE A 120 -13.77 -0.86 2.07
C PHE A 120 -15.22 -0.56 2.48
N GLU A 121 -16.09 -1.56 2.52
CA GLU A 121 -17.48 -1.38 2.98
C GLU A 121 -17.58 -1.06 4.48
N SER A 122 -16.57 -1.48 5.26
CA SER A 122 -16.49 -1.18 6.69
C SER A 122 -15.95 0.23 6.98
N VAL A 123 -15.48 0.95 5.96
CA VAL A 123 -15.02 2.33 6.13
C VAL A 123 -16.20 3.23 6.39
N GLU A 124 -16.21 3.94 7.51
CA GLU A 124 -17.27 4.92 7.83
C GLU A 124 -17.10 6.17 6.93
N LEU A 125 -18.08 6.44 6.09
CA LEU A 125 -18.17 7.63 5.24
C LEU A 125 -19.17 8.62 5.81
N ARG A 126 -18.78 9.89 5.93
CA ARG A 126 -19.67 10.98 6.37
C ARG A 126 -20.23 11.73 5.17
N PRO A 127 -21.44 12.29 5.23
CA PRO A 127 -22.08 12.95 4.09
C PRO A 127 -21.25 14.04 3.41
N GLY A 128 -20.34 14.71 4.12
CA GLY A 128 -19.48 15.77 3.59
C GLY A 128 -18.07 15.30 3.18
N ASP A 129 -17.79 14.01 3.24
CA ASP A 129 -16.46 13.50 2.85
C ASP A 129 -16.31 13.51 1.31
N PHE A 130 -15.14 13.88 0.84
CA PHE A 130 -14.70 13.61 -0.53
C PHE A 130 -14.10 12.19 -0.57
N VAL A 131 -14.62 11.33 -1.43
CA VAL A 131 -14.15 9.96 -1.58
C VAL A 131 -13.35 9.81 -2.86
N TYR A 132 -12.10 9.33 -2.74
CA TYR A 132 -11.27 8.88 -3.86
C TYR A 132 -11.10 7.36 -3.75
N ALA A 133 -11.66 6.63 -4.69
CA ALA A 133 -11.59 5.17 -4.74
C ALA A 133 -10.74 4.72 -5.94
N ASP A 134 -9.73 3.93 -5.67
CA ASP A 134 -8.79 3.36 -6.65
C ASP A 134 -8.66 1.84 -6.39
N PRO A 135 -9.74 1.07 -6.68
CA PRO A 135 -9.73 -0.37 -6.49
C PRO A 135 -8.80 -1.05 -7.51
N PRO A 136 -8.40 -2.31 -7.28
CA PRO A 136 -7.74 -3.10 -8.30
C PRO A 136 -8.56 -3.12 -9.60
N TYR A 137 -7.89 -2.85 -10.74
CA TYR A 137 -8.56 -2.83 -12.04
C TYR A 137 -9.01 -4.23 -12.46
N ASP A 138 -10.09 -4.29 -13.23
CA ASP A 138 -10.59 -5.54 -13.82
C ASP A 138 -9.73 -5.91 -15.04
N VAL A 139 -8.58 -6.55 -14.78
CA VAL A 139 -7.69 -7.09 -15.80
C VAL A 139 -7.32 -8.53 -15.44
N GLU A 140 -7.06 -9.38 -16.42
CA GLU A 140 -6.78 -10.83 -16.27
C GLU A 140 -5.67 -11.18 -15.25
N PHE A 141 -4.90 -10.20 -14.77
CA PHE A 141 -3.76 -10.37 -13.86
C PHE A 141 -4.00 -9.86 -12.43
N THR A 142 -5.23 -9.59 -12.00
CA THR A 142 -5.54 -8.97 -10.69
C THR A 142 -5.49 -9.90 -9.48
N GLN A 143 -4.60 -10.88 -9.43
CA GLN A 143 -4.33 -11.63 -8.20
C GLN A 143 -3.36 -10.88 -7.26
N TYR A 144 -3.62 -9.60 -6.95
CA TYR A 144 -2.73 -8.79 -6.10
C TYR A 144 -2.95 -8.97 -4.60
N ALA A 145 -4.09 -9.50 -4.19
CA ALA A 145 -4.38 -9.83 -2.79
C ALA A 145 -4.69 -11.33 -2.65
N GLN A 146 -4.49 -11.89 -1.47
CA GLN A 146 -5.03 -13.21 -1.14
C GLN A 146 -6.55 -13.15 -1.27
N GLY A 147 -7.10 -13.82 -2.31
CA GLY A 147 -8.53 -13.82 -2.62
C GLY A 147 -8.92 -13.01 -3.85
N GLY A 148 -8.01 -12.18 -4.41
CA GLY A 148 -8.30 -11.34 -5.58
C GLY A 148 -9.30 -10.22 -5.30
N PHE A 149 -9.58 -9.39 -6.30
CA PHE A 149 -10.68 -8.41 -6.30
C PHE A 149 -11.58 -8.79 -7.47
N SER A 150 -12.73 -9.34 -7.17
CA SER A 150 -13.64 -9.96 -8.14
C SER A 150 -14.57 -8.92 -8.79
N TRP A 151 -15.27 -9.33 -9.84
CA TRP A 151 -16.35 -8.51 -10.42
C TRP A 151 -17.42 -8.14 -9.37
N SER A 152 -17.78 -9.06 -8.49
CA SER A 152 -18.68 -8.78 -7.37
C SER A 152 -18.14 -7.67 -6.44
N ASP A 153 -16.82 -7.58 -6.26
CA ASP A 153 -16.22 -6.50 -5.47
C ASP A 153 -16.25 -5.16 -6.22
N GLN A 154 -16.15 -5.17 -7.57
CA GLN A 154 -16.37 -3.99 -8.40
C GLN A 154 -17.81 -3.47 -8.22
N GLU A 155 -18.80 -4.37 -8.30
CA GLU A 155 -20.21 -4.03 -8.09
C GLU A 155 -20.47 -3.49 -6.68
N ARG A 156 -19.92 -4.13 -5.64
CA ARG A 156 -19.99 -3.66 -4.25
C ARG A 156 -19.42 -2.24 -4.11
N THR A 157 -18.27 -2.00 -4.76
CA THR A 157 -17.63 -0.68 -4.75
C THR A 157 -18.53 0.36 -5.41
N ALA A 158 -19.03 0.09 -6.61
CA ALA A 158 -19.92 0.99 -7.34
C ALA A 158 -21.18 1.29 -6.55
N HIS A 159 -21.86 0.28 -6.00
CA HIS A 159 -23.06 0.45 -5.21
C HIS A 159 -22.83 1.27 -3.93
N ARG A 160 -21.69 1.05 -3.25
CA ARG A 160 -21.35 1.81 -2.06
C ARG A 160 -21.09 3.28 -2.38
N LEU A 161 -20.34 3.55 -3.43
CA LEU A 161 -20.02 4.91 -3.84
C LEU A 161 -21.25 5.67 -4.36
N ALA A 162 -22.14 5.01 -5.10
CA ALA A 162 -23.40 5.60 -5.60
C ALA A 162 -24.34 6.04 -4.47
N ARG A 163 -24.26 5.44 -3.28
CA ARG A 163 -25.06 5.82 -2.09
C ARG A 163 -24.44 6.95 -1.29
N HIS A 164 -23.18 7.32 -1.57
CA HIS A 164 -22.53 8.40 -0.85
C HIS A 164 -23.02 9.77 -1.35
N PRO A 165 -23.55 10.64 -0.46
CA PRO A 165 -24.12 11.92 -0.87
C PRO A 165 -23.06 13.00 -1.20
N GLY A 166 -21.79 12.76 -0.86
CA GLY A 166 -20.67 13.66 -1.12
C GLY A 166 -20.00 13.44 -2.48
N PRO A 167 -19.00 14.24 -2.81
CA PRO A 167 -18.24 14.07 -4.05
C PRO A 167 -17.44 12.76 -4.07
N VAL A 168 -17.46 12.05 -5.21
CA VAL A 168 -16.77 10.79 -5.42
C VAL A 168 -15.93 10.84 -6.69
N VAL A 169 -14.70 10.34 -6.62
CA VAL A 169 -13.89 9.98 -7.77
C VAL A 169 -13.60 8.48 -7.70
N LEU A 170 -14.01 7.74 -8.70
CA LEU A 170 -13.67 6.33 -8.90
C LEU A 170 -12.73 6.23 -10.09
N VAL A 171 -11.56 5.64 -9.87
CA VAL A 171 -10.58 5.34 -10.92
C VAL A 171 -10.68 3.87 -11.26
N ASN A 172 -10.81 3.57 -12.54
CA ASN A 172 -10.78 2.20 -13.05
C ASN A 172 -10.25 2.19 -14.48
N GLN A 173 -9.82 1.03 -14.97
CA GLN A 173 -9.47 0.85 -16.36
C GLN A 173 -10.75 0.62 -17.18
N ALA A 174 -10.89 1.31 -18.30
CA ALA A 174 -11.92 0.97 -19.28
C ALA A 174 -11.57 -0.38 -19.90
N THR A 175 -12.45 -1.35 -19.78
CA THR A 175 -12.42 -2.61 -20.53
C THR A 175 -13.53 -2.58 -21.56
N ASP A 176 -13.23 -3.02 -22.80
CA ASP A 176 -14.20 -3.15 -23.87
C ASP A 176 -15.26 -4.22 -23.55
#